data_294dfe0eae299ae321ac437b06508600
#
_entry.id   294dfe0eae299ae321ac437b06508600
#
_cell.length_a   1.000
_cell.length_b   1.000
_cell.length_c   1.000
_cell.angle_alpha   90.00
_cell.angle_beta   90.00
_cell.angle_gamma   90.00
#
_symmetry.space_group_name_H-M   'P 1'
#
loop_
_entity.id
_entity.type
_entity.pdbx_description
1 polymer ?
#
loop_
_entity_poly.entity_id
_entity_poly.type
_entity_poly.pdbx_seq_one_letter_code
_entity_poly.pdbx_strand_id
1 'polypeptide(L)'
;MAGMGAMPGMTMGPMQGGSAPADARSDDYSDGVAGSPVQGLHMHGSAPFGMLLIDQLEAFHGRDANGQSWEAQGWYGNDEDKLWIRTEGERSRGKLDDGDLEAFWNHNIATFWSTQLGGRQDLGVGPKRTWAAFGVQGLAPYWFELEATGYVGASGRTAARLRAEYELLFTQRLILQPEAEINLYGRNDPQRRIGSGVSDVQFGLRLRYEIRRQFAPYIGVNWVRRLGTSADYARQDHQPVLDRQIVAGVRIWF
;
A
#
# COMPACT_ATOMS: atom_id res chain seq x y z
N MET A 1 -31.24 -47.26 14.48
CA MET A 1 -29.92 -47.39 13.83
C MET A 1 -30.10 -48.35 12.66
N ALA A 2 -30.30 -47.82 11.48
CA ALA A 2 -30.46 -48.64 10.26
C ALA A 2 -29.07 -48.81 9.62
N GLY A 3 -28.63 -50.08 9.53
CA GLY A 3 -27.38 -50.46 8.92
C GLY A 3 -27.42 -50.21 7.41
N MET A 4 -26.42 -49.50 6.91
CA MET A 4 -26.16 -49.39 5.48
C MET A 4 -25.68 -50.72 4.96
N GLY A 5 -26.53 -51.37 4.14
CA GLY A 5 -26.22 -52.64 3.51
C GLY A 5 -25.00 -52.53 2.58
N ALA A 6 -24.07 -53.46 2.74
CA ALA A 6 -22.95 -53.64 1.82
C ALA A 6 -23.49 -53.99 0.43
N MET A 7 -23.07 -53.25 -0.59
CA MET A 7 -23.33 -53.63 -2.00
C MET A 7 -22.51 -54.90 -2.34
N PRO A 8 -23.18 -55.99 -2.79
CA PRO A 8 -22.47 -57.18 -3.20
C PRO A 8 -21.80 -56.95 -4.54
N GLY A 9 -20.46 -57.06 -4.59
CA GLY A 9 -19.71 -57.03 -5.81
C GLY A 9 -18.55 -56.07 -5.95
N MET A 10 -18.34 -55.18 -4.97
CA MET A 10 -17.14 -54.35 -4.92
C MET A 10 -16.13 -54.94 -3.92
N THR A 11 -15.30 -55.83 -4.36
CA THR A 11 -14.04 -56.10 -3.66
C THR A 11 -13.14 -54.87 -3.91
N MET A 12 -12.99 -54.02 -2.90
CA MET A 12 -11.87 -53.06 -2.92
C MET A 12 -10.57 -53.91 -3.04
N GLY A 13 -9.91 -53.77 -4.17
CA GLY A 13 -8.55 -54.29 -4.31
C GLY A 13 -7.68 -53.76 -3.18
N PRO A 14 -6.58 -54.42 -2.83
CA PRO A 14 -5.66 -53.94 -1.83
C PRO A 14 -5.33 -52.47 -2.18
N MET A 15 -5.48 -51.56 -1.22
CA MET A 15 -5.01 -50.18 -1.41
C MET A 15 -3.56 -50.28 -1.96
N GLN A 16 -3.36 -49.80 -3.15
CA GLN A 16 -2.04 -49.69 -3.76
C GLN A 16 -1.23 -48.61 -3.07
N GLY A 17 -0.96 -48.83 -1.80
CA GLY A 17 0.03 -48.11 -1.05
C GLY A 17 1.25 -49.01 -0.93
N GLY A 18 2.19 -48.91 -1.84
CA GLY A 18 3.51 -49.49 -1.60
C GLY A 18 4.11 -48.87 -0.32
N SER A 19 5.10 -49.58 0.28
CA SER A 19 5.86 -48.97 1.37
C SER A 19 6.42 -47.62 0.88
N ALA A 20 6.26 -46.57 1.70
CA ALA A 20 6.84 -45.29 1.40
C ALA A 20 8.36 -45.46 1.14
N PRO A 21 8.92 -44.74 0.15
CA PRO A 21 10.36 -44.79 -0.09
C PRO A 21 11.12 -44.37 1.18
N ALA A 22 12.36 -44.85 1.34
CA ALA A 22 13.16 -44.61 2.54
C ALA A 22 13.45 -43.12 2.80
N ASP A 23 13.29 -42.29 1.80
CA ASP A 23 13.42 -40.83 1.80
C ASP A 23 12.06 -40.11 1.78
N ALA A 24 10.96 -40.84 2.02
CA ALA A 24 9.64 -40.21 2.11
C ALA A 24 9.61 -39.19 3.23
N ARG A 25 8.93 -38.08 2.98
CA ARG A 25 8.65 -37.07 3.97
C ARG A 25 7.94 -37.67 5.19
N SER A 26 8.33 -37.26 6.38
CA SER A 26 7.69 -37.72 7.59
C SER A 26 6.20 -37.29 7.65
N ASP A 27 5.36 -38.14 8.24
CA ASP A 27 3.90 -37.86 8.36
C ASP A 27 3.58 -36.60 9.19
N ASP A 28 4.55 -36.10 9.95
CA ASP A 28 4.44 -34.89 10.73
C ASP A 28 4.78 -33.62 9.94
N TYR A 29 5.17 -33.77 8.67
CA TYR A 29 5.55 -32.67 7.77
C TYR A 29 6.67 -31.76 8.29
N SER A 30 7.44 -32.21 9.31
CA SER A 30 8.50 -31.40 9.95
C SER A 30 9.74 -31.23 9.10
N ASP A 31 9.94 -32.07 8.06
CA ASP A 31 11.16 -32.16 7.23
C ASP A 31 12.45 -32.28 8.07
N GLY A 32 12.36 -32.86 9.27
CA GLY A 32 13.48 -33.00 10.20
C GLY A 32 13.87 -31.72 10.93
N VAL A 33 13.10 -30.65 10.83
CA VAL A 33 13.31 -29.42 11.62
C VAL A 33 12.83 -29.67 13.04
N ALA A 34 13.76 -29.94 13.93
CA ALA A 34 13.46 -30.05 15.35
C ALA A 34 12.93 -28.71 15.87
N GLY A 35 11.67 -28.68 16.31
CA GLY A 35 11.13 -27.55 17.01
C GLY A 35 9.86 -26.91 16.44
N SER A 36 9.25 -27.48 15.42
CA SER A 36 7.85 -27.15 15.10
C SER A 36 6.96 -28.32 15.52
N PRO A 37 6.53 -28.41 16.79
CA PRO A 37 5.43 -29.28 17.11
C PRO A 37 4.22 -28.66 16.36
N VAL A 38 3.71 -29.35 15.36
CA VAL A 38 2.34 -29.15 14.88
C VAL A 38 1.41 -29.66 15.99
N GLN A 39 1.52 -29.05 17.16
CA GLN A 39 0.55 -29.20 18.24
C GLN A 39 -0.59 -28.25 17.93
N GLY A 40 -1.60 -28.81 17.32
CA GLY A 40 -2.80 -28.10 16.91
C GLY A 40 -2.47 -27.07 15.85
N LEU A 41 -3.15 -27.10 14.75
CA LEU A 41 -3.23 -25.98 13.82
C LEU A 41 -3.81 -24.79 14.60
N HIS A 42 -2.99 -24.13 15.42
CA HIS A 42 -3.26 -22.78 15.83
C HIS A 42 -3.00 -21.92 14.59
N MET A 43 -4.04 -21.86 13.76
CA MET A 43 -4.11 -21.03 12.55
C MET A 43 -4.03 -19.53 12.88
N HIS A 44 -3.79 -19.19 14.12
CA HIS A 44 -3.54 -17.84 14.56
C HIS A 44 -2.05 -17.70 14.83
N GLY A 45 -1.32 -17.30 13.79
CA GLY A 45 0.09 -16.94 13.91
C GLY A 45 0.22 -15.76 14.86
N SER A 46 0.46 -16.04 16.13
CA SER A 46 0.76 -15.01 17.15
C SER A 46 2.20 -14.47 17.01
N ALA A 47 3.00 -15.03 16.12
CA ALA A 47 4.36 -14.58 15.90
C ALA A 47 4.35 -13.22 15.19
N PRO A 48 4.98 -12.18 15.76
CA PRO A 48 5.07 -10.90 15.09
C PRO A 48 6.02 -11.00 13.90
N PHE A 49 5.65 -10.36 12.81
CA PHE A 49 6.46 -10.23 11.59
C PHE A 49 6.33 -8.82 11.05
N GLY A 50 7.19 -8.44 10.13
CA GLY A 50 7.19 -7.10 9.60
C GLY A 50 7.67 -7.05 8.17
N MET A 51 7.37 -5.95 7.50
CA MET A 51 7.80 -5.66 6.14
C MET A 51 8.16 -4.18 6.04
N LEU A 52 9.14 -3.88 5.23
CA LEU A 52 9.48 -2.54 4.78
C LEU A 52 9.37 -2.49 3.26
N LEU A 53 8.56 -1.60 2.75
CA LEU A 53 8.39 -1.32 1.33
C LEU A 53 8.77 0.11 1.03
N ILE A 54 9.71 0.31 0.15
CA ILE A 54 9.96 1.57 -0.56
C ILE A 54 9.26 1.40 -1.90
N ASP A 55 8.02 1.87 -2.01
CA ASP A 55 7.22 1.68 -3.20
C ASP A 55 7.69 2.59 -4.32
N GLN A 56 7.99 3.83 -3.97
CA GLN A 56 8.50 4.82 -4.89
C GLN A 56 9.76 5.48 -4.31
N LEU A 57 10.85 5.37 -5.03
CA LEU A 57 12.04 6.19 -4.86
C LEU A 57 12.46 6.64 -6.25
N GLU A 58 12.00 7.82 -6.65
CA GLU A 58 12.05 8.26 -8.05
C GLU A 58 12.64 9.65 -8.22
N ALA A 59 13.25 9.85 -9.36
CA ALA A 59 13.55 11.16 -9.90
C ALA A 59 12.46 11.53 -10.90
N PHE A 60 11.97 12.76 -10.83
CA PHE A 60 11.00 13.27 -11.77
C PHE A 60 11.53 14.44 -12.57
N HIS A 61 11.05 14.54 -13.80
CA HIS A 61 11.28 15.65 -14.71
C HIS A 61 9.93 16.20 -15.16
N GLY A 62 9.61 17.39 -14.73
CA GLY A 62 8.41 18.12 -15.09
C GLY A 62 8.74 19.35 -15.94
N ARG A 63 7.69 20.05 -16.38
CA ARG A 63 7.85 21.27 -17.19
C ARG A 63 8.58 22.39 -16.45
N ASP A 64 8.30 22.54 -15.16
CA ASP A 64 8.74 23.71 -14.38
C ASP A 64 9.68 23.31 -13.22
N ALA A 65 9.81 22.03 -12.91
CA ALA A 65 10.64 21.52 -11.85
C ALA A 65 11.20 20.13 -12.15
N ASN A 66 12.40 19.89 -11.62
CA ASN A 66 13.01 18.58 -11.50
C ASN A 66 13.21 18.28 -10.02
N GLY A 67 13.02 17.06 -9.61
CA GLY A 67 13.16 16.71 -8.23
C GLY A 67 13.23 15.22 -7.98
N GLN A 68 12.96 14.86 -6.76
CA GLN A 68 12.91 13.51 -6.25
C GLN A 68 11.65 13.37 -5.42
N SER A 69 10.98 12.24 -5.53
CA SER A 69 9.86 11.86 -4.68
C SER A 69 10.11 10.49 -4.07
N TRP A 70 9.49 10.26 -2.94
CA TRP A 70 9.51 8.96 -2.27
C TRP A 70 8.14 8.64 -1.70
N GLU A 71 7.86 7.37 -1.69
CA GLU A 71 6.78 6.75 -0.94
C GLU A 71 7.32 5.48 -0.30
N ALA A 72 7.24 5.41 1.02
CA ALA A 72 7.72 4.27 1.77
C ALA A 72 6.74 3.93 2.90
N GLN A 73 6.59 2.65 3.15
CA GLN A 73 5.75 2.15 4.22
C GLN A 73 6.38 0.92 4.87
N GLY A 74 6.07 0.74 6.13
CA GLY A 74 6.50 -0.44 6.85
C GLY A 74 5.50 -0.78 7.93
N TRP A 75 5.40 -2.05 8.25
CA TRP A 75 4.53 -2.50 9.32
C TRP A 75 5.18 -3.60 10.13
N TYR A 76 4.77 -3.68 11.39
CA TYR A 76 5.19 -4.71 12.32
C TYR A 76 4.03 -5.10 13.22
N GLY A 77 3.80 -6.39 13.37
CA GLY A 77 2.74 -6.91 14.22
C GLY A 77 2.38 -8.36 13.90
N ASN A 78 1.18 -8.75 14.24
CA ASN A 78 0.61 -10.07 13.95
C ASN A 78 -0.46 -9.99 12.85
N ASP A 79 -1.20 -11.08 12.62
CA ASP A 79 -2.21 -11.14 11.58
C ASP A 79 -3.39 -10.20 11.80
N GLU A 80 -3.72 -9.87 13.06
CA GLU A 80 -4.87 -9.04 13.42
C GLU A 80 -4.49 -7.58 13.62
N ASP A 81 -3.36 -7.32 14.32
CA ASP A 81 -2.95 -5.99 14.75
C ASP A 81 -1.52 -5.68 14.30
N LYS A 82 -1.34 -4.52 13.66
CA LYS A 82 -0.06 -4.05 13.17
C LYS A 82 0.15 -2.57 13.49
N LEU A 83 1.36 -2.23 13.87
CA LEU A 83 1.85 -0.87 13.77
C LEU A 83 2.22 -0.62 12.31
N TRP A 84 1.62 0.38 11.68
CA TRP A 84 1.86 0.76 10.29
C TRP A 84 2.43 2.17 10.24
N ILE A 85 3.54 2.35 9.56
CA ILE A 85 4.18 3.65 9.37
C ILE A 85 4.26 3.91 7.88
N ARG A 86 3.87 5.10 7.46
CA ARG A 86 3.99 5.59 6.09
C ARG A 86 4.68 6.94 6.04
N THR A 87 5.40 7.18 4.97
CA THR A 87 5.94 8.50 4.64
C THR A 87 5.97 8.67 3.14
N GLU A 88 5.55 9.82 2.70
CA GLU A 88 5.66 10.25 1.31
C GLU A 88 6.20 11.68 1.26
N GLY A 89 6.74 12.07 0.13
CA GLY A 89 7.17 13.44 -0.04
C GLY A 89 7.86 13.70 -1.37
N GLU A 90 7.94 14.99 -1.65
CA GLU A 90 8.55 15.54 -2.85
C GLU A 90 9.59 16.59 -2.47
N ARG A 91 10.72 16.52 -3.16
CA ARG A 91 11.82 17.46 -2.99
C ARG A 91 12.26 17.99 -4.33
N SER A 92 12.28 19.31 -4.48
CA SER A 92 12.84 19.97 -5.64
C SER A 92 13.87 21.03 -5.26
N ARG A 93 14.83 21.28 -6.12
CA ARG A 93 15.90 22.28 -5.91
C ARG A 93 16.58 22.19 -4.53
N GLY A 94 16.67 20.98 -3.97
CA GLY A 94 17.29 20.72 -2.67
C GLY A 94 16.43 21.06 -1.45
N LYS A 95 15.17 21.45 -1.62
CA LYS A 95 14.20 21.73 -0.53
C LYS A 95 13.09 20.72 -0.54
N LEU A 96 12.58 20.41 0.64
CA LEU A 96 11.37 19.61 0.82
C LEU A 96 10.16 20.50 0.49
N ASP A 97 9.49 20.20 -0.61
CA ASP A 97 8.31 20.96 -1.06
C ASP A 97 7.07 20.53 -0.30
N ASP A 98 6.82 19.24 -0.27
CA ASP A 98 5.75 18.61 0.52
C ASP A 98 6.20 17.27 1.05
N GLY A 99 5.53 16.79 2.09
CA GLY A 99 5.72 15.47 2.64
C GLY A 99 4.94 15.26 3.90
N ASP A 100 4.83 14.01 4.29
CA ASP A 100 4.19 13.62 5.53
C ASP A 100 4.83 12.38 6.17
N LEU A 101 4.48 12.19 7.43
CA LEU A 101 4.75 11.00 8.20
C LEU A 101 3.46 10.59 8.89
N GLU A 102 3.03 9.38 8.65
CA GLU A 102 1.84 8.77 9.24
C GLU A 102 2.22 7.58 10.10
N ALA A 103 1.51 7.41 11.21
CA ALA A 103 1.63 6.25 12.08
C ALA A 103 0.24 5.78 12.47
N PHE A 104 -0.05 4.49 12.25
CA PHE A 104 -1.35 3.89 12.48
C PHE A 104 -1.27 2.61 13.29
N TRP A 105 -2.24 2.40 14.12
CA TRP A 105 -2.67 1.08 14.52
C TRP A 105 -3.60 0.56 13.43
N ASN A 106 -3.20 -0.53 12.78
CA ASN A 106 -3.96 -1.20 11.74
C ASN A 106 -4.56 -2.47 12.30
N HIS A 107 -5.88 -2.61 12.20
CA HIS A 107 -6.63 -3.75 12.70
C HIS A 107 -7.42 -4.41 11.57
N ASN A 108 -7.24 -5.71 11.38
CA ASN A 108 -7.93 -6.48 10.36
C ASN A 108 -9.39 -6.73 10.80
N ILE A 109 -10.34 -6.26 9.99
CA ILE A 109 -11.78 -6.44 10.23
C ILE A 109 -12.42 -7.50 9.32
N ALA A 110 -11.74 -7.86 8.23
CA ALA A 110 -12.15 -8.90 7.29
C ALA A 110 -10.94 -9.43 6.54
N THR A 111 -11.10 -10.50 5.77
CA THR A 111 -10.02 -11.18 5.04
C THR A 111 -9.17 -10.23 4.19
N PHE A 112 -9.79 -9.21 3.59
CA PHE A 112 -9.14 -8.27 2.67
C PHE A 112 -9.26 -6.82 3.11
N TRP A 113 -9.79 -6.55 4.32
CA TRP A 113 -10.03 -5.19 4.78
C TRP A 113 -9.52 -4.98 6.19
N SER A 114 -8.88 -3.86 6.39
CA SER A 114 -8.43 -3.38 7.70
C SER A 114 -8.83 -1.94 7.94
N THR A 115 -9.00 -1.61 9.21
CA THR A 115 -9.15 -0.23 9.68
C THR A 115 -7.84 0.29 10.22
N GLN A 116 -7.64 1.58 10.11
CA GLN A 116 -6.45 2.29 10.58
C GLN A 116 -6.86 3.43 11.50
N LEU A 117 -6.24 3.53 12.65
CA LEU A 117 -6.42 4.64 13.59
C LEU A 117 -5.03 5.16 13.98
N GLY A 118 -4.81 6.46 13.86
CA GLY A 118 -3.48 6.99 14.12
C GLY A 118 -3.38 8.50 13.96
N GLY A 119 -2.24 8.93 13.44
CA GLY A 119 -1.96 10.33 13.21
C GLY A 119 -1.03 10.57 12.03
N ARG A 120 -1.11 11.78 11.52
CA ARG A 120 -0.29 12.31 10.43
C ARG A 120 0.37 13.61 10.86
N GLN A 121 1.61 13.77 10.47
CA GLN A 121 2.37 15.02 10.60
C GLN A 121 2.77 15.51 9.21
N ASP A 122 2.22 16.66 8.80
CA ASP A 122 2.66 17.30 7.55
C ASP A 122 4.02 17.97 7.73
N LEU A 123 4.83 17.84 6.71
CA LEU A 123 6.18 18.39 6.59
C LEU A 123 6.26 19.28 5.33
N GLY A 124 7.43 19.85 5.05
CA GLY A 124 7.67 20.64 3.84
C GLY A 124 7.36 22.13 4.00
N VAL A 125 6.96 22.77 2.91
CA VAL A 125 6.72 24.23 2.86
C VAL A 125 5.46 24.60 3.63
N GLY A 126 5.54 25.67 4.41
CA GLY A 126 4.46 26.17 5.25
C GLY A 126 4.49 25.62 6.67
N PRO A 127 3.46 25.94 7.49
CA PRO A 127 3.41 25.47 8.86
C PRO A 127 3.14 23.98 8.93
N LYS A 128 3.84 23.29 9.84
CA LYS A 128 3.56 21.90 10.15
C LYS A 128 2.15 21.74 10.67
N ARG A 129 1.45 20.72 10.19
CA ARG A 129 0.09 20.37 10.65
C ARG A 129 0.11 18.96 11.21
N THR A 130 -0.54 18.79 12.36
CA THR A 130 -0.75 17.47 12.98
C THR A 130 -2.22 17.12 12.88
N TRP A 131 -2.51 15.89 12.54
CA TRP A 131 -3.84 15.36 12.31
C TRP A 131 -4.05 14.07 13.08
N ALA A 132 -5.20 13.88 13.66
CA ALA A 132 -5.71 12.56 13.98
C ALA A 132 -6.25 11.95 12.68
N ALA A 133 -6.00 10.68 12.47
CA ALA A 133 -6.33 10.00 11.23
C ALA A 133 -7.13 8.72 11.50
N PHE A 134 -8.13 8.48 10.69
CA PHE A 134 -8.92 7.26 10.65
C PHE A 134 -9.06 6.81 9.20
N GLY A 135 -8.74 5.55 8.91
CA GLY A 135 -8.74 5.03 7.56
C GLY A 135 -9.30 3.62 7.46
N VAL A 136 -9.60 3.25 6.25
CA VAL A 136 -9.91 1.88 5.81
C VAL A 136 -9.04 1.59 4.60
N GLN A 137 -8.38 0.46 4.59
CA GLN A 137 -7.64 -0.03 3.44
C GLN A 137 -7.97 -1.48 3.15
N GLY A 138 -7.86 -1.87 1.91
CA GLY A 138 -8.09 -3.26 1.55
C GLY A 138 -8.09 -3.52 0.06
N LEU A 139 -8.30 -4.79 -0.25
CA LEU A 139 -8.33 -5.29 -1.60
C LEU A 139 -9.80 -5.46 -2.04
N ALA A 140 -10.22 -4.61 -2.97
CA ALA A 140 -11.56 -4.66 -3.56
C ALA A 140 -11.64 -5.77 -4.63
N PRO A 141 -12.87 -6.16 -5.08
CA PRO A 141 -13.04 -7.06 -6.21
C PRO A 141 -12.18 -6.65 -7.41
N TYR A 142 -11.68 -7.65 -8.15
CA TYR A 142 -10.74 -7.48 -9.26
C TYR A 142 -9.33 -7.00 -8.86
N TRP A 143 -8.94 -7.18 -7.58
CA TRP A 143 -7.60 -6.89 -7.05
C TRP A 143 -7.22 -5.40 -7.07
N PHE A 144 -8.19 -4.51 -6.95
CA PHE A 144 -7.93 -3.09 -6.70
C PHE A 144 -7.54 -2.89 -5.25
N GLU A 145 -6.36 -2.32 -5.02
CA GLU A 145 -5.99 -1.81 -3.71
C GLU A 145 -6.66 -0.47 -3.50
N LEU A 146 -7.47 -0.36 -2.45
CA LEU A 146 -8.19 0.86 -2.10
C LEU A 146 -7.81 1.32 -0.71
N GLU A 147 -7.63 2.62 -0.59
CA GLU A 147 -7.41 3.29 0.67
C GLU A 147 -8.30 4.54 0.76
N ALA A 148 -8.93 4.72 1.90
CA ALA A 148 -9.70 5.91 2.23
C ALA A 148 -9.36 6.34 3.65
N THR A 149 -8.74 7.51 3.82
CA THR A 149 -8.32 8.02 5.11
C THR A 149 -8.89 9.42 5.33
N GLY A 150 -9.56 9.60 6.46
CA GLY A 150 -10.06 10.88 6.96
C GLY A 150 -9.14 11.45 8.03
N TYR A 151 -8.99 12.76 8.04
CA TYR A 151 -8.10 13.47 8.94
C TYR A 151 -8.84 14.60 9.66
N VAL A 152 -8.55 14.76 10.96
CA VAL A 152 -9.05 15.84 11.79
C VAL A 152 -7.86 16.53 12.45
N GLY A 153 -7.70 17.81 12.16
CA GLY A 153 -6.59 18.62 12.69
C GLY A 153 -7.06 19.71 13.67
N ALA A 154 -6.09 20.43 14.21
CA ALA A 154 -6.35 21.53 15.12
C ALA A 154 -7.27 22.59 14.48
N SER A 155 -8.04 23.28 15.31
CA SER A 155 -8.99 24.33 14.91
C SER A 155 -10.11 23.85 13.96
N GLY A 156 -10.50 22.57 14.05
CA GLY A 156 -11.58 22.00 13.24
C GLY A 156 -11.24 21.88 11.76
N ARG A 157 -9.98 21.76 11.41
CA ARG A 157 -9.56 21.37 10.06
C ARG A 157 -9.92 19.93 9.81
N THR A 158 -10.40 19.63 8.62
CA THR A 158 -10.68 18.28 8.15
C THR A 158 -10.04 18.09 6.79
N ALA A 159 -9.60 16.86 6.51
CA ALA A 159 -9.13 16.45 5.20
C ALA A 159 -9.52 14.99 4.95
N ALA A 160 -9.45 14.55 3.70
CA ALA A 160 -9.59 13.15 3.32
C ALA A 160 -8.69 12.85 2.13
N ARG A 161 -8.13 11.63 2.10
CA ARG A 161 -7.36 11.09 1.00
C ARG A 161 -8.04 9.80 0.52
N LEU A 162 -8.20 9.67 -0.77
CA LEU A 162 -8.67 8.45 -1.43
C LEU A 162 -7.59 8.03 -2.40
N ARG A 163 -7.13 6.79 -2.30
CA ARG A 163 -6.13 6.19 -3.20
C ARG A 163 -6.66 4.89 -3.77
N ALA A 164 -6.42 4.66 -5.03
CA ALA A 164 -6.71 3.43 -5.73
C ALA A 164 -5.52 3.03 -6.59
N GLU A 165 -5.10 1.79 -6.47
CA GLU A 165 -3.99 1.22 -7.23
C GLU A 165 -4.39 -0.12 -7.83
N TYR A 166 -3.77 -0.46 -8.97
CA TYR A 166 -3.97 -1.73 -9.62
C TYR A 166 -2.68 -2.23 -10.27
N GLU A 167 -2.44 -3.53 -10.25
CA GLU A 167 -1.31 -4.15 -10.94
C GLU A 167 -1.78 -4.95 -12.16
N LEU A 168 -1.38 -4.50 -13.36
CA LEU A 168 -1.61 -5.19 -14.64
C LEU A 168 -0.36 -5.95 -15.03
N LEU A 169 -0.39 -7.27 -14.93
CA LEU A 169 0.73 -8.13 -15.29
C LEU A 169 0.72 -8.41 -16.80
N PHE A 170 1.59 -7.74 -17.56
CA PHE A 170 1.84 -8.11 -18.96
C PHE A 170 2.63 -9.42 -19.06
N THR A 171 3.54 -9.61 -18.14
CA THR A 171 4.27 -10.85 -17.93
C THR A 171 4.44 -11.06 -16.42
N GLN A 172 5.05 -12.16 -15.99
CA GLN A 172 5.36 -12.38 -14.57
C GLN A 172 6.35 -11.35 -13.98
N ARG A 173 7.01 -10.56 -14.82
CA ARG A 173 8.03 -9.58 -14.40
C ARG A 173 7.76 -8.16 -14.90
N LEU A 174 6.96 -8.01 -15.95
CA LEU A 174 6.61 -6.70 -16.50
C LEU A 174 5.21 -6.34 -16.06
N ILE A 175 5.10 -5.34 -15.22
CA ILE A 175 3.88 -4.94 -14.52
C ILE A 175 3.61 -3.47 -14.82
N LEU A 176 2.40 -3.17 -15.24
CA LEU A 176 1.90 -1.80 -15.36
C LEU A 176 1.07 -1.49 -14.13
N GLN A 177 1.41 -0.42 -13.45
CA GLN A 177 0.81 0.02 -12.20
C GLN A 177 0.15 1.39 -12.42
N PRO A 178 -1.15 1.45 -12.74
CA PRO A 178 -1.95 2.67 -12.63
C PRO A 178 -2.28 2.94 -11.16
N GLU A 179 -2.17 4.21 -10.79
CA GLU A 179 -2.49 4.74 -9.48
C GLU A 179 -3.34 5.99 -9.63
N ALA A 180 -4.31 6.19 -8.77
CA ALA A 180 -5.11 7.41 -8.72
C ALA A 180 -5.26 7.85 -7.26
N GLU A 181 -5.07 9.14 -7.01
CA GLU A 181 -5.24 9.75 -5.68
C GLU A 181 -6.08 11.02 -5.76
N ILE A 182 -6.91 11.23 -4.76
CA ILE A 182 -7.74 12.43 -4.60
C ILE A 182 -7.57 12.95 -3.19
N ASN A 183 -7.19 14.22 -3.09
CA ASN A 183 -7.06 14.94 -1.83
C ASN A 183 -8.18 15.96 -1.66
N LEU A 184 -8.84 15.90 -0.49
CA LEU A 184 -9.95 16.78 -0.14
C LEU A 184 -9.64 17.51 1.18
N TYR A 185 -10.00 18.77 1.26
CA TYR A 185 -9.85 19.58 2.48
C TYR A 185 -11.13 20.32 2.82
N GLY A 186 -11.48 20.34 4.10
CA GLY A 186 -12.71 20.98 4.57
C GLY A 186 -12.65 22.51 4.58
N ARG A 187 -11.47 23.11 4.56
CA ARG A 187 -11.25 24.57 4.51
C ARG A 187 -9.96 24.92 3.79
N ASN A 188 -9.91 26.17 3.30
CA ASN A 188 -8.69 26.72 2.71
C ASN A 188 -7.57 26.86 3.76
N ASP A 189 -6.35 26.53 3.37
CA ASP A 189 -5.11 26.84 4.09
C ASP A 189 -4.16 27.65 3.19
N PRO A 190 -4.27 28.98 3.19
CA PRO A 190 -3.44 29.83 2.33
C PRO A 190 -1.96 29.73 2.62
N GLN A 191 -1.58 29.37 3.86
CA GLN A 191 -0.18 29.23 4.27
C GLN A 191 0.47 27.97 3.65
N ARG A 192 -0.32 26.95 3.34
CA ARG A 192 0.12 25.74 2.63
C ARG A 192 -0.34 25.73 1.17
N ARG A 193 -1.01 26.80 0.70
CA ARG A 193 -1.54 26.91 -0.67
C ARG A 193 -2.54 25.81 -1.03
N ILE A 194 -3.32 25.35 -0.03
CA ILE A 194 -4.32 24.30 -0.16
C ILE A 194 -5.71 24.93 -0.16
N GLY A 195 -6.53 24.57 -1.16
CA GLY A 195 -7.92 24.98 -1.28
C GLY A 195 -8.89 23.99 -0.63
N SER A 196 -10.06 24.47 -0.24
CA SER A 196 -11.17 23.63 0.25
C SER A 196 -11.87 22.87 -0.88
N GLY A 197 -12.53 21.76 -0.52
CA GLY A 197 -13.13 20.82 -1.47
C GLY A 197 -12.09 19.86 -2.01
N VAL A 198 -12.24 19.40 -3.25
CA VAL A 198 -11.22 18.61 -3.95
C VAL A 198 -10.06 19.55 -4.27
N SER A 199 -8.95 19.37 -3.58
CA SER A 199 -7.74 20.19 -3.72
C SER A 199 -6.96 19.81 -4.96
N ASP A 200 -6.74 18.52 -5.13
CA ASP A 200 -6.01 17.97 -6.26
C ASP A 200 -6.45 16.54 -6.59
N VAL A 201 -6.16 16.14 -7.80
CA VAL A 201 -6.30 14.77 -8.30
C VAL A 201 -4.99 14.40 -8.98
N GLN A 202 -4.45 13.25 -8.59
CA GLN A 202 -3.22 12.70 -9.15
C GLN A 202 -3.54 11.42 -9.90
N PHE A 203 -2.81 11.19 -10.98
CA PHE A 203 -2.85 9.96 -11.73
C PHE A 203 -1.44 9.56 -12.13
N GLY A 204 -0.99 8.44 -11.64
CA GLY A 204 0.30 7.84 -11.95
C GLY A 204 0.14 6.63 -12.87
N LEU A 205 1.10 6.42 -13.75
CA LEU A 205 1.21 5.22 -14.56
C LEU A 205 2.67 4.81 -14.61
N ARG A 206 3.01 3.70 -13.99
CA ARG A 206 4.38 3.20 -13.88
C ARG A 206 4.52 1.85 -14.55
N LEU A 207 5.53 1.67 -15.38
CA LEU A 207 5.89 0.40 -15.99
C LEU A 207 7.10 -0.16 -15.26
N ARG A 208 6.88 -1.18 -14.46
CA ARG A 208 7.84 -1.80 -13.57
C ARG A 208 8.37 -3.11 -14.16
N TYR A 209 9.67 -3.35 -14.04
CA TYR A 209 10.29 -4.61 -14.41
C TYR A 209 10.97 -5.26 -13.19
N GLU A 210 10.45 -6.39 -12.74
CA GLU A 210 11.00 -7.14 -11.63
C GLU A 210 12.27 -7.93 -12.04
N ILE A 211 13.43 -7.33 -11.79
CA ILE A 211 14.71 -8.04 -11.93
C ILE A 211 14.78 -9.15 -10.88
N ARG A 212 14.41 -8.82 -9.65
CA ARG A 212 14.12 -9.72 -8.53
C ARG A 212 12.83 -9.26 -7.89
N ARG A 213 12.15 -10.13 -7.17
CA ARG A 213 10.92 -9.73 -6.46
C ARG A 213 11.12 -8.56 -5.51
N GLN A 214 12.30 -8.50 -4.84
CA GLN A 214 12.64 -7.43 -3.91
C GLN A 214 13.16 -6.16 -4.58
N PHE A 215 13.45 -6.17 -5.89
CA PHE A 215 14.03 -5.03 -6.57
C PHE A 215 13.49 -4.90 -8.00
N ALA A 216 12.80 -3.82 -8.24
CA ALA A 216 12.17 -3.54 -9.52
C ALA A 216 12.35 -2.07 -9.93
N PRO A 217 13.21 -1.79 -10.92
CA PRO A 217 13.24 -0.48 -11.57
C PRO A 217 11.98 -0.25 -12.38
N TYR A 218 11.60 1.02 -12.54
CA TYR A 218 10.47 1.43 -13.34
C TYR A 218 10.69 2.78 -14.02
N ILE A 219 9.90 3.01 -15.05
CA ILE A 219 9.69 4.32 -15.67
C ILE A 219 8.20 4.61 -15.69
N GLY A 220 7.83 5.88 -15.69
CA GLY A 220 6.42 6.23 -15.67
C GLY A 220 6.15 7.67 -15.99
N VAL A 221 4.89 8.01 -15.85
CA VAL A 221 4.36 9.37 -15.99
C VAL A 221 3.42 9.65 -14.83
N ASN A 222 3.45 10.87 -14.34
CA ASN A 222 2.57 11.34 -13.28
C ASN A 222 1.88 12.62 -13.73
N TRP A 223 0.59 12.75 -13.45
CA TRP A 223 -0.24 13.93 -13.71
C TRP A 223 -0.85 14.38 -12.39
N VAL A 224 -0.57 15.61 -12.02
CA VAL A 224 -1.16 16.25 -10.84
C VAL A 224 -1.99 17.43 -11.30
N ARG A 225 -3.29 17.40 -11.04
CA ARG A 225 -4.21 18.48 -11.37
C ARG A 225 -4.73 19.13 -10.10
N ARG A 226 -4.37 20.38 -9.90
CA ARG A 226 -4.93 21.22 -8.83
C ARG A 226 -6.30 21.74 -9.22
N LEU A 227 -7.25 21.77 -8.26
CA LEU A 227 -8.63 22.14 -8.49
C LEU A 227 -9.05 23.28 -7.55
N GLY A 228 -10.15 23.94 -7.89
CA GLY A 228 -10.74 25.01 -7.05
C GLY A 228 -9.73 26.06 -6.62
N THR A 229 -9.77 26.43 -5.36
CA THR A 229 -8.88 27.44 -4.76
C THR A 229 -7.40 27.03 -4.78
N SER A 230 -7.08 25.72 -4.77
CA SER A 230 -5.70 25.24 -4.96
C SER A 230 -5.16 25.62 -6.34
N ALA A 231 -6.00 25.54 -7.38
CA ALA A 231 -5.63 25.99 -8.71
C ALA A 231 -5.43 27.52 -8.77
N ASP A 232 -6.23 28.28 -8.02
CA ASP A 232 -6.06 29.73 -7.96
C ASP A 232 -4.74 30.12 -7.27
N TYR A 233 -4.38 29.42 -6.19
CA TYR A 233 -3.08 29.59 -5.54
C TYR A 233 -1.93 29.25 -6.47
N ALA A 234 -2.03 28.13 -7.22
CA ALA A 234 -1.02 27.77 -8.20
C ALA A 234 -0.81 28.87 -9.26
N ARG A 235 -1.90 29.44 -9.79
CA ARG A 235 -1.82 30.57 -10.75
C ARG A 235 -1.17 31.81 -10.14
N GLN A 236 -1.49 32.13 -8.89
CA GLN A 236 -0.87 33.26 -8.17
C GLN A 236 0.63 33.06 -8.01
N ASP A 237 1.08 31.83 -7.78
CA ASP A 237 2.49 31.46 -7.60
C ASP A 237 3.21 31.15 -8.92
N HIS A 238 2.55 31.37 -10.07
CA HIS A 238 3.05 31.06 -11.41
C HIS A 238 3.45 29.57 -11.57
N GLN A 239 2.72 28.69 -10.85
CA GLN A 239 2.88 27.25 -10.95
C GLN A 239 1.82 26.64 -11.87
N PRO A 240 2.11 25.49 -12.51
CA PRO A 240 1.15 24.83 -13.37
C PRO A 240 -0.05 24.32 -12.57
N VAL A 241 -1.26 24.53 -13.10
CA VAL A 241 -2.49 23.92 -12.57
C VAL A 241 -2.56 22.43 -12.90
N LEU A 242 -2.00 22.05 -14.05
CA LEU A 242 -1.79 20.68 -14.46
C LEU A 242 -0.29 20.47 -14.63
N ASP A 243 0.30 19.76 -13.69
CA ASP A 243 1.68 19.30 -13.79
C ASP A 243 1.74 17.93 -14.46
N ARG A 244 2.74 17.73 -15.29
CA ARG A 244 3.01 16.50 -16.02
C ARG A 244 4.47 16.17 -15.85
N GLN A 245 4.72 15.01 -15.26
CA GLN A 245 6.07 14.59 -14.91
C GLN A 245 6.38 13.24 -15.58
N ILE A 246 7.60 13.12 -16.08
CA ILE A 246 8.17 11.82 -16.42
C ILE A 246 8.96 11.39 -15.21
N VAL A 247 8.78 10.16 -14.77
CA VAL A 247 9.41 9.61 -13.58
C VAL A 247 10.25 8.38 -13.91
N ALA A 248 11.32 8.21 -13.18
CA ALA A 248 12.12 6.99 -13.20
C ALA A 248 12.61 6.67 -11.79
N GLY A 249 12.45 5.44 -11.36
CA GLY A 249 12.72 5.08 -9.99
C GLY A 249 12.90 3.59 -9.77
N VAL A 250 12.90 3.22 -8.50
CA VAL A 250 13.02 1.83 -8.04
C VAL A 250 12.00 1.54 -6.95
N ARG A 251 11.47 0.32 -6.97
CA ARG A 251 10.68 -0.27 -5.88
C ARG A 251 11.52 -1.33 -5.19
N ILE A 252 11.55 -1.29 -3.86
CA ILE A 252 12.37 -2.22 -3.05
C ILE A 252 11.54 -2.65 -1.83
N TRP A 253 11.58 -3.94 -1.49
CA TRP A 253 10.97 -4.42 -0.26
C TRP A 253 11.86 -5.43 0.47
N PHE A 254 11.69 -5.49 1.80
CA PHE A 254 12.45 -6.32 2.73
C PHE A 254 11.54 -7.04 3.70
#